data_840bccf65d95fd6f66e34024f9b4088b
#
_entry.id   840bccf65d95fd6f66e34024f9b4088b
#
_cell.length_a   1.000
_cell.length_b   1.000
_cell.length_c   1.000
_cell.angle_alpha   90.00
_cell.angle_beta   90.00
_cell.angle_gamma   90.00
#
_symmetry.space_group_name_H-M   'P 1'
#
loop_
_entity.id
_entity.type
_entity.pdbx_description
1 polymer ?
#
loop_
_entity_poly.entity_id
_entity_poly.type
_entity_poly.pdbx_seq_one_letter_code
_entity_poly.pdbx_strand_id
1 'polypeptide(L)'
;MENHNYENEGQFQRKMTSRHLFMLSLGGVIGTGLFLSSGYTIAQAGPLGAILSYLVGAIVVYLVMLSLGELAVAMPVTGSFHTYATKFISPGTGFTVAWLYWICWTVALGTEFLGAAMLMQRWFPSVPAWMFAAFFALVIFGINALSVRSFAEAESFFSSIKVIAILVFIILGLGAMFGLVSFDGHREAIMFKHLTANGLFPNGGLAIVSVMLAVNYAFSGTELIGIAAGETDNPKEAVPRAIKTTIGRLVIFFVLTIVVLASLRPMKEAGVSSAPFVDVFDKMGIPFAADIMNFVILTAILSAGNSGLYASSRMLWSLANEGMLNKKLVKINKHGVPMTALLISMAGAVLSLFSSIYAADTVYLALVSIAGFAVVVVWLSIPMAQLNSRKQWKLEHSEDELDYKTPFNPVLPYITIVLLAISVLGIAWDSSQRAGLYFGIPFMIFCYLYHYLRFKKW
;
A
#
# COMPACT_ATOMS: atom_id res chain seq x y z
N MET A 1 30.30 0.97 -22.05
CA MET A 1 29.08 1.19 -21.26
C MET A 1 29.23 2.54 -20.60
N GLU A 2 28.51 3.54 -21.08
CA GLU A 2 28.58 4.89 -20.51
C GLU A 2 28.10 4.84 -19.06
N ASN A 3 28.98 5.25 -18.16
CA ASN A 3 28.65 5.58 -16.78
C ASN A 3 27.58 6.68 -16.81
N HIS A 4 26.30 6.30 -16.77
CA HIS A 4 25.28 7.24 -16.36
C HIS A 4 25.59 7.58 -14.91
N ASN A 5 26.18 8.76 -14.73
CA ASN A 5 26.49 9.33 -13.44
C ASN A 5 25.22 9.38 -12.58
N TYR A 6 25.06 8.43 -11.69
CA TYR A 6 24.09 8.48 -10.58
C TYR A 6 24.43 9.60 -9.59
N GLU A 7 25.48 10.38 -9.83
CA GLU A 7 25.92 11.54 -9.03
C GLU A 7 24.95 12.73 -9.06
N ASN A 8 23.95 12.75 -9.96
CA ASN A 8 22.94 13.83 -10.02
C ASN A 8 21.74 13.65 -9.04
N GLU A 9 21.74 12.65 -8.19
CA GLU A 9 20.76 12.53 -7.08
C GLU A 9 20.99 13.56 -5.97
N GLY A 10 21.94 14.45 -6.11
CA GLY A 10 22.22 15.55 -5.18
C GLY A 10 21.13 16.63 -5.05
N GLN A 11 19.98 16.47 -5.70
CA GLN A 11 18.86 17.42 -5.57
C GLN A 11 17.97 17.14 -4.36
N PHE A 12 17.75 15.88 -3.97
CA PHE A 12 17.05 15.55 -2.73
C PHE A 12 18.02 15.54 -1.55
N GLN A 13 17.66 16.28 -0.51
CA GLN A 13 18.49 16.32 0.69
C GLN A 13 18.19 15.07 1.54
N ARG A 14 19.23 14.34 1.95
CA ARG A 14 19.14 13.22 2.91
C ARG A 14 18.79 13.75 4.29
N LYS A 15 17.49 13.98 4.55
CA LYS A 15 16.96 14.55 5.80
C LYS A 15 16.09 13.59 6.61
N MET A 16 15.81 12.42 6.06
CA MET A 16 15.02 11.40 6.75
C MET A 16 15.92 10.60 7.68
N THR A 17 15.59 10.63 8.97
CA THR A 17 16.22 9.78 9.98
C THR A 17 15.68 8.35 9.90
N SER A 18 16.39 7.38 10.49
CA SER A 18 15.91 6.00 10.65
C SER A 18 14.51 5.92 11.30
N ARG A 19 14.19 6.84 12.21
CA ARG A 19 12.86 6.94 12.84
C ARG A 19 11.79 7.36 11.81
N HIS A 20 12.08 8.33 10.95
CA HIS A 20 11.16 8.77 9.90
C HIS A 20 10.90 7.64 8.90
N LEU A 21 11.95 6.94 8.47
CA LEU A 21 11.83 5.78 7.58
C LEU A 21 10.95 4.68 8.20
N PHE A 22 11.17 4.37 9.48
CA PHE A 22 10.38 3.40 10.21
C PHE A 22 8.90 3.81 10.31
N MET A 23 8.61 5.07 10.67
CA MET A 23 7.24 5.57 10.79
C MET A 23 6.53 5.68 9.43
N LEU A 24 7.25 6.07 8.37
CA LEU A 24 6.72 6.07 7.01
C LEU A 24 6.32 4.65 6.56
N SER A 25 7.16 3.66 6.86
CA SER A 25 6.90 2.26 6.49
C SER A 25 5.73 1.62 7.24
N LEU A 26 5.40 2.11 8.43
CA LEU A 26 4.20 1.69 9.15
C LEU A 26 2.97 2.49 8.72
N GLY A 27 3.15 3.81 8.61
CA GLY A 27 2.06 4.74 8.36
C GLY A 27 1.52 4.70 6.94
N GLY A 28 2.40 4.54 5.95
CA GLY A 28 2.00 4.46 4.54
C GLY A 28 1.16 3.23 4.21
N VAL A 29 1.24 2.18 5.01
CA VAL A 29 0.51 0.91 4.79
C VAL A 29 -0.89 0.92 5.39
N ILE A 30 -1.06 1.56 6.56
CA ILE A 30 -2.32 1.52 7.31
C ILE A 30 -3.25 2.61 6.78
N GLY A 31 -4.14 2.24 5.86
CA GLY A 31 -5.11 3.11 5.19
C GLY A 31 -6.43 2.38 4.92
N THR A 32 -7.15 2.78 3.88
CA THR A 32 -8.45 2.19 3.48
C THR A 32 -8.34 0.70 3.18
N GLY A 33 -7.17 0.24 2.73
CA GLY A 33 -6.91 -1.19 2.47
C GLY A 33 -7.16 -2.07 3.68
N LEU A 34 -6.72 -1.66 4.89
CA LEU A 34 -7.02 -2.39 6.12
C LEU A 34 -8.42 -2.05 6.66
N PHE A 35 -8.74 -0.76 6.77
CA PHE A 35 -9.93 -0.33 7.52
C PHE A 35 -11.25 -0.54 6.76
N LEU A 36 -11.25 -0.54 5.44
CA LEU A 36 -12.46 -0.73 4.63
C LEU A 36 -12.43 -2.02 3.81
N SER A 37 -11.32 -2.33 3.09
CA SER A 37 -11.25 -3.54 2.25
C SER A 37 -11.29 -4.84 3.05
N SER A 38 -11.01 -4.83 4.36
CA SER A 38 -11.14 -6.01 5.22
C SER A 38 -12.57 -6.52 5.30
N GLY A 39 -13.57 -5.61 5.33
CA GLY A 39 -14.97 -5.99 5.27
C GLY A 39 -15.33 -6.72 3.98
N TYR A 40 -14.90 -6.18 2.83
CA TYR A 40 -15.04 -6.84 1.53
C TYR A 40 -14.37 -8.23 1.53
N THR A 41 -13.15 -8.34 2.03
CA THR A 41 -12.41 -9.61 2.06
C THR A 41 -13.14 -10.68 2.89
N ILE A 42 -13.72 -10.30 4.05
CA ILE A 42 -14.52 -11.20 4.89
C ILE A 42 -15.81 -11.61 4.15
N ALA A 43 -16.48 -10.69 3.48
CA ALA A 43 -17.70 -10.97 2.73
C ALA A 43 -17.45 -11.95 1.56
N GLN A 44 -16.34 -11.78 0.83
CA GLN A 44 -16.00 -12.59 -0.36
C GLN A 44 -15.36 -13.93 -0.02
N ALA A 45 -14.35 -13.94 0.85
CA ALA A 45 -13.60 -15.18 1.17
C ALA A 45 -14.18 -15.94 2.37
N GLY A 46 -15.11 -15.35 3.10
CA GLY A 46 -15.55 -15.82 4.40
C GLY A 46 -14.54 -15.49 5.51
N PRO A 47 -14.94 -15.64 6.80
CA PRO A 47 -14.09 -15.25 7.93
C PRO A 47 -12.72 -15.96 7.94
N LEU A 48 -12.71 -17.30 7.85
CA LEU A 48 -11.48 -18.09 7.83
C LEU A 48 -10.68 -17.84 6.54
N GLY A 49 -11.36 -17.73 5.39
CA GLY A 49 -10.75 -17.41 4.12
C GLY A 49 -10.03 -16.06 4.14
N ALA A 50 -10.62 -15.04 4.77
CA ALA A 50 -10.01 -13.73 4.95
C ALA A 50 -8.73 -13.81 5.80
N ILE A 51 -8.75 -14.52 6.92
CA ILE A 51 -7.58 -14.75 7.78
C ILE A 51 -6.44 -15.38 6.99
N LEU A 52 -6.74 -16.43 6.23
CA LEU A 52 -5.75 -17.13 5.39
C LEU A 52 -5.22 -16.24 4.27
N SER A 53 -6.09 -15.43 3.62
CA SER A 53 -5.68 -14.50 2.57
C SER A 53 -4.72 -13.44 3.12
N TYR A 54 -5.00 -12.85 4.29
CA TYR A 54 -4.10 -11.90 4.93
C TYR A 54 -2.78 -12.54 5.41
N LEU A 55 -2.81 -13.79 5.85
CA LEU A 55 -1.59 -14.54 6.20
C LEU A 55 -0.72 -14.76 4.94
N VAL A 56 -1.32 -15.18 3.83
CA VAL A 56 -0.61 -15.35 2.54
C VAL A 56 -0.08 -13.99 2.05
N GLY A 57 -0.88 -12.92 2.09
CA GLY A 57 -0.44 -11.58 1.73
C GLY A 57 0.72 -11.09 2.58
N ALA A 58 0.69 -11.37 3.89
CA ALA A 58 1.79 -11.05 4.81
C ALA A 58 3.10 -11.78 4.43
N ILE A 59 3.00 -13.07 4.04
CA ILE A 59 4.15 -13.83 3.55
C ILE A 59 4.67 -13.21 2.25
N VAL A 60 3.78 -12.92 1.30
CA VAL A 60 4.14 -12.31 0.01
C VAL A 60 4.89 -11.00 0.22
N VAL A 61 4.35 -10.08 1.02
CA VAL A 61 4.99 -8.80 1.26
C VAL A 61 6.34 -8.96 1.96
N TYR A 62 6.44 -9.88 2.91
CA TYR A 62 7.72 -10.16 3.57
C TYR A 62 8.79 -10.60 2.58
N LEU A 63 8.45 -11.52 1.68
CA LEU A 63 9.37 -12.05 0.66
C LEU A 63 9.77 -10.96 -0.38
N VAL A 64 8.82 -10.12 -0.79
CA VAL A 64 9.10 -8.95 -1.65
C VAL A 64 10.09 -8.01 -0.98
N MET A 65 9.87 -7.72 0.32
CA MET A 65 10.72 -6.78 1.04
C MET A 65 12.12 -7.31 1.32
N LEU A 66 12.32 -8.63 1.45
CA LEU A 66 13.65 -9.22 1.50
C LEU A 66 14.42 -8.96 0.21
N SER A 67 13.79 -9.13 -0.95
CA SER A 67 14.39 -8.85 -2.26
C SER A 67 14.64 -7.35 -2.46
N LEU A 68 13.69 -6.49 -2.07
CA LEU A 68 13.86 -5.04 -2.13
C LEU A 68 14.99 -4.55 -1.23
N GLY A 69 15.12 -5.13 -0.04
CA GLY A 69 16.17 -4.78 0.92
C GLY A 69 17.58 -4.94 0.35
N GLU A 70 17.82 -6.05 -0.35
CA GLU A 70 19.13 -6.28 -1.00
C GLU A 70 19.42 -5.22 -2.06
N LEU A 71 18.44 -4.93 -2.92
CA LEU A 71 18.60 -3.91 -3.96
C LEU A 71 18.78 -2.50 -3.37
N ALA A 72 17.98 -2.14 -2.36
CA ALA A 72 17.97 -0.80 -1.77
C ALA A 72 19.22 -0.53 -0.91
N VAL A 73 19.82 -1.56 -0.31
CA VAL A 73 21.09 -1.43 0.42
C VAL A 73 22.25 -1.30 -0.55
N ALA A 74 22.26 -2.12 -1.62
CA ALA A 74 23.31 -2.08 -2.64
C ALA A 74 23.26 -0.79 -3.48
N MET A 75 22.06 -0.25 -3.73
CA MET A 75 21.84 0.92 -4.59
C MET A 75 20.71 1.80 -4.02
N PRO A 76 20.97 2.63 -3.01
CA PRO A 76 19.96 3.47 -2.35
C PRO A 76 19.63 4.71 -3.20
N VAL A 77 18.68 4.54 -4.12
CA VAL A 77 18.21 5.57 -5.07
C VAL A 77 16.73 5.86 -4.89
N THR A 78 16.32 7.11 -5.10
CA THR A 78 14.91 7.56 -4.96
C THR A 78 13.98 6.87 -5.98
N GLY A 79 14.48 6.52 -7.17
CA GLY A 79 13.75 5.74 -8.16
C GLY A 79 13.47 4.31 -7.74
N SER A 80 14.25 3.76 -6.78
CA SER A 80 14.06 2.43 -6.20
C SER A 80 13.78 1.35 -7.26
N PHE A 81 12.69 0.60 -7.08
CA PHE A 81 12.35 -0.58 -7.90
C PHE A 81 12.22 -0.29 -9.40
N HIS A 82 11.82 0.91 -9.84
CA HIS A 82 11.82 1.21 -11.28
C HIS A 82 13.23 1.36 -11.83
N THR A 83 14.15 2.00 -11.10
CA THR A 83 15.56 2.10 -11.48
C THR A 83 16.21 0.73 -11.48
N TYR A 84 15.88 -0.14 -10.50
CA TYR A 84 16.36 -1.53 -10.48
C TYR A 84 15.82 -2.31 -11.67
N ALA A 85 14.53 -2.16 -12.01
CA ALA A 85 13.93 -2.80 -13.18
C ALA A 85 14.57 -2.30 -14.49
N THR A 86 14.84 -0.99 -14.60
CA THR A 86 15.55 -0.40 -15.75
C THR A 86 16.94 -1.04 -15.92
N LYS A 87 17.69 -1.14 -14.82
CA LYS A 87 19.09 -1.61 -14.85
C LYS A 87 19.21 -3.13 -15.02
N PHE A 88 18.38 -3.90 -14.31
CA PHE A 88 18.54 -5.34 -14.18
C PHE A 88 17.54 -6.17 -14.99
N ILE A 89 16.49 -5.56 -15.57
CA ILE A 89 15.55 -6.25 -16.44
C ILE A 89 15.59 -5.63 -17.84
N SER A 90 14.97 -4.46 -18.02
CA SER A 90 15.08 -3.69 -19.26
C SER A 90 14.58 -2.24 -19.06
N PRO A 91 15.03 -1.28 -19.91
CA PRO A 91 14.54 0.11 -19.85
C PRO A 91 13.02 0.21 -20.02
N GLY A 92 12.42 -0.60 -20.88
CA GLY A 92 10.95 -0.65 -21.07
C GLY A 92 10.23 -1.15 -19.84
N THR A 93 10.79 -2.13 -19.13
CA THR A 93 10.22 -2.62 -17.85
C THR A 93 10.30 -1.53 -16.78
N GLY A 94 11.45 -0.88 -16.64
CA GLY A 94 11.59 0.21 -15.66
C GLY A 94 10.60 1.35 -15.90
N PHE A 95 10.44 1.77 -17.16
CA PHE A 95 9.44 2.76 -17.55
C PHE A 95 8.02 2.33 -17.19
N THR A 96 7.65 1.09 -17.52
CA THR A 96 6.31 0.55 -17.23
C THR A 96 6.06 0.44 -15.72
N VAL A 97 7.04 -0.05 -14.95
CA VAL A 97 6.97 -0.15 -13.49
C VAL A 97 6.77 1.22 -12.84
N ALA A 98 7.49 2.24 -13.30
CA ALA A 98 7.34 3.60 -12.77
C ALA A 98 5.93 4.16 -13.01
N TRP A 99 5.38 3.98 -14.21
CA TRP A 99 4.03 4.41 -14.54
C TRP A 99 2.96 3.62 -13.78
N LEU A 100 3.12 2.30 -13.64
CA LEU A 100 2.22 1.48 -12.83
C LEU A 100 2.24 1.89 -11.37
N TYR A 101 3.40 2.21 -10.82
CA TYR A 101 3.49 2.67 -9.44
C TYR A 101 2.88 4.07 -9.25
N TRP A 102 3.09 4.96 -10.21
CA TRP A 102 2.41 6.25 -10.21
C TRP A 102 0.88 6.08 -10.28
N ILE A 103 0.37 5.20 -11.16
CA ILE A 103 -1.07 4.87 -11.24
C ILE A 103 -1.55 4.26 -9.91
N CYS A 104 -0.79 3.31 -9.35
CA CYS A 104 -1.14 2.69 -8.08
C CYS A 104 -1.45 3.74 -7.01
N TRP A 105 -0.51 4.66 -6.76
CA TRP A 105 -0.69 5.69 -5.74
C TRP A 105 -1.64 6.81 -6.13
N THR A 106 -1.70 7.16 -7.41
CA THR A 106 -2.67 8.15 -7.90
C THR A 106 -4.10 7.65 -7.75
N VAL A 107 -4.34 6.37 -8.06
CA VAL A 107 -5.65 5.73 -7.83
C VAL A 107 -5.91 5.53 -6.33
N ALA A 108 -4.89 5.13 -5.56
CA ALA A 108 -4.99 5.03 -4.11
C ALA A 108 -5.39 6.36 -3.45
N LEU A 109 -4.88 7.50 -3.91
CA LEU A 109 -5.34 8.81 -3.45
C LEU A 109 -6.87 8.98 -3.61
N GLY A 110 -7.42 8.52 -4.74
CA GLY A 110 -8.87 8.51 -4.95
C GLY A 110 -9.60 7.65 -3.92
N THR A 111 -9.09 6.45 -3.60
CA THR A 111 -9.68 5.57 -2.58
C THR A 111 -9.59 6.17 -1.19
N GLU A 112 -8.44 6.77 -0.83
CA GLU A 112 -8.24 7.37 0.50
C GLU A 112 -9.18 8.58 0.68
N PHE A 113 -9.29 9.48 -0.29
CA PHE A 113 -10.21 10.62 -0.20
C PHE A 113 -11.67 10.20 -0.19
N LEU A 114 -12.04 9.19 -0.97
CA LEU A 114 -13.41 8.65 -0.96
C LEU A 114 -13.71 7.95 0.36
N GLY A 115 -12.78 7.14 0.87
CA GLY A 115 -12.92 6.49 2.18
C GLY A 115 -13.05 7.51 3.31
N ALA A 116 -12.23 8.56 3.31
CA ALA A 116 -12.35 9.67 4.27
C ALA A 116 -13.73 10.36 4.19
N ALA A 117 -14.24 10.56 2.97
CA ALA A 117 -15.55 11.15 2.76
C ALA A 117 -16.68 10.25 3.29
N MET A 118 -16.61 8.94 3.08
CA MET A 118 -17.58 7.98 3.61
C MET A 118 -17.60 7.99 5.15
N LEU A 119 -16.44 8.10 5.81
CA LEU A 119 -16.34 8.22 7.26
C LEU A 119 -16.94 9.53 7.78
N MET A 120 -16.77 10.64 7.06
CA MET A 120 -17.38 11.94 7.40
C MET A 120 -18.91 11.91 7.33
N GLN A 121 -19.48 11.11 6.43
CA GLN A 121 -20.93 10.97 6.31
C GLN A 121 -21.60 10.35 7.56
N ARG A 122 -20.84 9.67 8.44
CA ARG A 122 -21.35 9.26 9.76
C ARG A 122 -21.81 10.45 10.59
N TRP A 123 -21.09 11.57 10.55
CA TRP A 123 -21.43 12.79 11.32
C TRP A 123 -22.25 13.79 10.53
N PHE A 124 -22.07 13.81 9.21
CA PHE A 124 -22.72 14.78 8.30
C PHE A 124 -23.36 14.06 7.12
N PRO A 125 -24.44 13.27 7.35
CA PRO A 125 -25.05 12.42 6.31
C PRO A 125 -25.67 13.20 5.15
N SER A 126 -26.02 14.46 5.35
CA SER A 126 -26.62 15.32 4.32
C SER A 126 -25.60 15.94 3.38
N VAL A 127 -24.29 15.89 3.71
CA VAL A 127 -23.24 16.49 2.87
C VAL A 127 -22.75 15.47 1.85
N PRO A 128 -22.74 15.80 0.55
CA PRO A 128 -22.26 14.91 -0.49
C PRO A 128 -20.80 14.49 -0.27
N ALA A 129 -20.48 13.21 -0.46
CA ALA A 129 -19.14 12.65 -0.24
C ALA A 129 -18.04 13.39 -1.02
N TRP A 130 -18.31 13.81 -2.26
CA TRP A 130 -17.33 14.52 -3.08
C TRP A 130 -16.83 15.84 -2.46
N MET A 131 -17.66 16.52 -1.65
CA MET A 131 -17.25 17.77 -0.99
C MET A 131 -16.17 17.51 0.07
N PHE A 132 -16.34 16.45 0.86
CA PHE A 132 -15.31 16.02 1.83
C PHE A 132 -14.05 15.54 1.12
N ALA A 133 -14.20 14.76 0.04
CA ALA A 133 -13.07 14.29 -0.76
C ALA A 133 -12.25 15.47 -1.33
N ALA A 134 -12.91 16.49 -1.87
CA ALA A 134 -12.26 17.71 -2.35
C ALA A 134 -11.56 18.50 -1.24
N PHE A 135 -12.22 18.64 -0.08
CA PHE A 135 -11.62 19.30 1.09
C PHE A 135 -10.33 18.60 1.53
N PHE A 136 -10.38 17.29 1.73
CA PHE A 136 -9.19 16.53 2.15
C PHE A 136 -8.08 16.50 1.10
N ALA A 137 -8.44 16.47 -0.18
CA ALA A 137 -7.47 16.58 -1.26
C ALA A 137 -6.68 17.90 -1.17
N LEU A 138 -7.34 19.03 -0.90
CA LEU A 138 -6.68 20.33 -0.72
C LEU A 138 -5.80 20.35 0.53
N VAL A 139 -6.24 19.77 1.64
CA VAL A 139 -5.45 19.67 2.89
C VAL A 139 -4.17 18.86 2.66
N ILE A 140 -4.29 17.68 2.08
CA ILE A 140 -3.14 16.79 1.81
C ILE A 140 -2.17 17.42 0.80
N PHE A 141 -2.68 18.06 -0.24
CA PHE A 141 -1.86 18.85 -1.16
C PHE A 141 -1.07 19.92 -0.43
N GLY A 142 -1.73 20.72 0.43
CA GLY A 142 -1.09 21.76 1.23
C GLY A 142 0.06 21.24 2.08
N ILE A 143 -0.15 20.12 2.80
CA ILE A 143 0.88 19.49 3.64
C ILE A 143 2.10 19.07 2.81
N ASN A 144 1.89 18.42 1.66
CA ASN A 144 2.97 17.97 0.77
C ASN A 144 3.70 19.13 0.08
N ALA A 145 3.02 20.25 -0.15
CA ALA A 145 3.60 21.43 -0.78
C ALA A 145 4.56 22.23 0.15
N LEU A 146 4.47 22.05 1.47
CA LEU A 146 5.27 22.79 2.45
C LEU A 146 6.75 22.37 2.44
N SER A 147 7.08 21.18 2.91
CA SER A 147 8.45 20.64 2.89
C SER A 147 8.51 19.14 3.16
N VAL A 148 9.64 18.51 2.76
CA VAL A 148 9.90 17.09 3.08
C VAL A 148 9.96 16.84 4.59
N ARG A 149 10.52 17.75 5.35
CA ARG A 149 10.60 17.64 6.82
C ARG A 149 9.22 17.71 7.46
N SER A 150 8.39 18.69 7.05
CA SER A 150 7.00 18.81 7.55
C SER A 150 6.16 17.57 7.22
N PHE A 151 6.35 17.02 6.02
CA PHE A 151 5.75 15.74 5.63
C PHE A 151 6.17 14.62 6.59
N ALA A 152 7.48 14.43 6.84
CA ALA A 152 8.00 13.35 7.67
C ALA A 152 7.57 13.46 9.15
N GLU A 153 7.51 14.68 9.69
CA GLU A 153 7.02 14.93 11.04
C GLU A 153 5.52 14.65 11.19
N ALA A 154 4.71 15.12 10.24
CA ALA A 154 3.26 14.86 10.20
C ALA A 154 2.98 13.36 10.08
N GLU A 155 3.68 12.66 9.17
CA GLU A 155 3.53 11.22 8.97
C GLU A 155 3.93 10.43 10.23
N SER A 156 4.99 10.84 10.91
CA SER A 156 5.41 10.22 12.18
C SER A 156 4.35 10.36 13.28
N PHE A 157 3.69 11.51 13.37
CA PHE A 157 2.61 11.76 14.31
C PHE A 157 1.37 10.91 13.99
N PHE A 158 0.90 10.94 12.74
CA PHE A 158 -0.26 10.15 12.31
C PHE A 158 -0.02 8.64 12.43
N SER A 159 1.18 8.17 12.09
CA SER A 159 1.55 6.76 12.23
C SER A 159 1.48 6.27 13.67
N SER A 160 1.85 7.12 14.63
CA SER A 160 1.75 6.78 16.05
C SER A 160 0.28 6.59 16.48
N ILE A 161 -0.61 7.46 16.02
CA ILE A 161 -2.06 7.34 16.28
C ILE A 161 -2.62 6.04 15.70
N LYS A 162 -2.25 5.70 14.46
CA LYS A 162 -2.70 4.46 13.79
C LYS A 162 -2.32 3.21 14.57
N VAL A 163 -1.06 3.12 15.01
CA VAL A 163 -0.55 1.98 15.77
C VAL A 163 -1.29 1.83 17.10
N ILE A 164 -1.49 2.93 17.82
CA ILE A 164 -2.24 2.92 19.09
C ILE A 164 -3.67 2.45 18.85
N ALA A 165 -4.34 2.95 17.81
CA ALA A 165 -5.70 2.56 17.48
C ALA A 165 -5.86 1.07 17.17
N ILE A 166 -4.93 0.50 16.39
CA ILE A 166 -4.94 -0.93 16.09
C ILE A 166 -4.71 -1.75 17.37
N LEU A 167 -3.78 -1.34 18.23
CA LEU A 167 -3.56 -2.02 19.51
C LEU A 167 -4.80 -1.98 20.41
N VAL A 168 -5.45 -0.81 20.52
CA VAL A 168 -6.71 -0.66 21.28
C VAL A 168 -7.80 -1.55 20.68
N PHE A 169 -7.95 -1.57 19.35
CA PHE A 169 -8.90 -2.43 18.66
C PHE A 169 -8.64 -3.92 18.96
N ILE A 170 -7.39 -4.37 18.89
CA ILE A 170 -7.02 -5.76 19.18
C ILE A 170 -7.30 -6.10 20.63
N ILE A 171 -6.89 -5.25 21.58
CA ILE A 171 -7.07 -5.51 23.02
C ILE A 171 -8.55 -5.59 23.39
N LEU A 172 -9.33 -4.58 22.99
CA LEU A 172 -10.76 -4.54 23.29
C LEU A 172 -11.53 -5.61 22.53
N GLY A 173 -11.15 -5.88 21.28
CA GLY A 173 -11.74 -6.94 20.46
C GLY A 173 -11.48 -8.32 21.02
N LEU A 174 -10.26 -8.62 21.46
CA LEU A 174 -9.97 -9.86 22.21
C LEU A 174 -10.78 -9.90 23.50
N GLY A 175 -10.88 -8.77 24.23
CA GLY A 175 -11.73 -8.67 25.40
C GLY A 175 -13.20 -9.04 25.12
N ALA A 176 -13.75 -8.58 24.01
CA ALA A 176 -15.09 -8.95 23.56
C ALA A 176 -15.21 -10.42 23.14
N MET A 177 -14.19 -10.95 22.42
CA MET A 177 -14.16 -12.37 22.05
C MET A 177 -14.20 -13.30 23.27
N PHE A 178 -13.50 -12.95 24.36
CA PHE A 178 -13.45 -13.73 25.60
C PHE A 178 -14.53 -13.37 26.62
N GLY A 179 -15.50 -12.49 26.28
CA GLY A 179 -16.58 -12.08 27.17
C GLY A 179 -16.17 -11.12 28.29
N LEU A 180 -14.96 -10.55 28.24
CA LEU A 180 -14.46 -9.58 29.22
C LEU A 180 -15.02 -8.17 28.95
N VAL A 181 -15.30 -7.85 27.69
CA VAL A 181 -15.96 -6.62 27.23
C VAL A 181 -17.34 -6.97 26.70
N SER A 182 -18.36 -6.17 27.00
CA SER A 182 -19.71 -6.35 26.48
C SER A 182 -19.71 -6.23 24.95
N PHE A 183 -20.51 -7.08 24.28
CA PHE A 183 -20.71 -7.04 22.84
C PHE A 183 -22.18 -7.36 22.53
N ASP A 184 -22.87 -6.51 21.77
CA ASP A 184 -24.33 -6.56 21.55
C ASP A 184 -25.15 -6.66 22.85
N GLY A 185 -24.69 -6.00 23.93
CA GLY A 185 -25.34 -6.00 25.23
C GLY A 185 -25.07 -7.26 26.10
N HIS A 186 -24.35 -8.22 25.60
CA HIS A 186 -24.03 -9.48 26.29
C HIS A 186 -22.55 -9.57 26.70
N ARG A 187 -22.25 -10.29 27.76
CA ARG A 187 -20.90 -10.62 28.23
C ARG A 187 -20.62 -12.11 28.08
N GLU A 188 -21.03 -12.66 26.97
CA GLU A 188 -20.75 -14.05 26.63
C GLU A 188 -19.51 -14.14 25.72
N ALA A 189 -18.71 -15.18 25.90
CA ALA A 189 -17.55 -15.44 25.07
C ALA A 189 -18.00 -15.84 23.64
N ILE A 190 -17.80 -14.96 22.67
CA ILE A 190 -18.12 -15.22 21.27
C ILE A 190 -17.11 -16.20 20.66
N MET A 191 -15.84 -16.07 21.08
CA MET A 191 -14.72 -16.88 20.59
C MET A 191 -14.67 -16.92 19.06
N PHE A 192 -14.64 -18.12 18.48
CA PHE A 192 -14.56 -18.36 17.05
C PHE A 192 -15.89 -18.77 16.42
N LYS A 193 -17.02 -18.47 17.09
CA LYS A 193 -18.36 -18.89 16.64
C LYS A 193 -18.67 -18.41 15.21
N HIS A 194 -18.32 -17.18 14.87
CA HIS A 194 -18.56 -16.63 13.53
C HIS A 194 -17.62 -17.18 12.46
N LEU A 195 -16.43 -17.72 12.83
CA LEU A 195 -15.50 -18.26 11.85
C LEU A 195 -16.05 -19.50 11.12
N THR A 196 -16.91 -20.26 11.78
CA THR A 196 -17.45 -21.52 11.25
C THR A 196 -18.95 -21.52 11.06
N ALA A 197 -19.66 -20.44 11.43
CA ALA A 197 -21.11 -20.35 11.40
C ALA A 197 -21.74 -20.62 10.02
N ASN A 198 -21.03 -20.30 8.92
CA ASN A 198 -21.46 -20.53 7.55
C ASN A 198 -20.63 -21.64 6.85
N GLY A 199 -19.95 -22.51 7.60
CA GLY A 199 -18.94 -23.45 7.11
C GLY A 199 -17.54 -22.82 7.07
N LEU A 200 -16.50 -23.66 6.89
CA LEU A 200 -15.11 -23.18 6.89
C LEU A 200 -14.80 -22.26 5.68
N PHE A 201 -15.30 -22.62 4.52
CA PHE A 201 -15.12 -21.88 3.27
C PHE A 201 -16.46 -21.73 2.55
N PRO A 202 -17.34 -20.82 2.99
CA PRO A 202 -18.72 -20.71 2.47
C PRO A 202 -18.78 -20.38 0.99
N ASN A 203 -17.78 -19.67 0.44
CA ASN A 203 -17.65 -19.31 -0.98
C ASN A 203 -16.61 -20.18 -1.73
N GLY A 204 -16.18 -21.29 -1.10
CA GLY A 204 -15.17 -22.21 -1.66
C GLY A 204 -13.74 -21.74 -1.43
N GLY A 205 -12.78 -22.68 -1.57
CA GLY A 205 -11.35 -22.41 -1.31
C GLY A 205 -10.72 -21.41 -2.30
N LEU A 206 -11.22 -21.33 -3.52
CA LEU A 206 -10.73 -20.37 -4.54
C LEU A 206 -11.03 -18.91 -4.16
N ALA A 207 -12.00 -18.66 -3.29
CA ALA A 207 -12.28 -17.33 -2.78
C ALA A 207 -11.10 -16.70 -2.03
N ILE A 208 -10.20 -17.51 -1.46
CA ILE A 208 -8.94 -17.04 -0.84
C ILE A 208 -8.07 -16.36 -1.89
N VAL A 209 -7.95 -16.95 -3.07
CA VAL A 209 -7.10 -16.42 -4.15
C VAL A 209 -7.78 -15.22 -4.83
N SER A 210 -9.11 -15.23 -4.94
CA SER A 210 -9.87 -14.17 -5.61
C SER A 210 -9.75 -12.81 -4.91
N VAL A 211 -9.57 -12.77 -3.59
CA VAL A 211 -9.44 -11.52 -2.83
C VAL A 211 -7.99 -11.01 -2.70
N MET A 212 -7.02 -11.73 -3.29
CA MET A 212 -5.59 -11.41 -3.09
C MET A 212 -5.19 -10.03 -3.62
N LEU A 213 -5.86 -9.47 -4.63
CA LEU A 213 -5.56 -8.08 -5.04
C LEU A 213 -5.90 -7.06 -3.95
N ALA A 214 -7.08 -7.18 -3.35
CA ALA A 214 -7.49 -6.31 -2.25
C ALA A 214 -6.58 -6.49 -1.03
N VAL A 215 -6.16 -7.73 -0.74
CA VAL A 215 -5.21 -8.03 0.34
C VAL A 215 -3.83 -7.44 0.05
N ASN A 216 -3.30 -7.64 -1.15
CA ASN A 216 -2.00 -7.05 -1.53
C ASN A 216 -2.07 -5.51 -1.55
N TYR A 217 -3.20 -4.92 -1.98
CA TYR A 217 -3.44 -3.49 -1.85
C TYR A 217 -3.41 -3.05 -0.37
N ALA A 218 -3.99 -3.81 0.54
CA ALA A 218 -3.96 -3.49 1.96
C ALA A 218 -2.53 -3.49 2.55
N PHE A 219 -1.61 -4.23 1.98
CA PHE A 219 -0.18 -4.23 2.34
C PHE A 219 0.67 -3.26 1.51
N SER A 220 0.12 -2.58 0.50
CA SER A 220 0.85 -1.59 -0.30
C SER A 220 1.29 -0.41 0.58
N GLY A 221 2.43 0.16 0.26
CA GLY A 221 3.10 1.17 1.07
C GLY A 221 4.31 0.63 1.85
N THR A 222 4.44 -0.68 2.04
CA THR A 222 5.65 -1.29 2.62
C THR A 222 6.89 -1.01 1.78
N GLU A 223 6.75 -0.98 0.46
CA GLU A 223 7.81 -0.69 -0.51
C GLU A 223 8.28 0.77 -0.50
N LEU A 224 7.56 1.69 0.18
CA LEU A 224 8.00 3.07 0.41
C LEU A 224 9.38 3.16 1.06
N ILE A 225 9.77 2.14 1.84
CA ILE A 225 11.13 2.00 2.39
C ILE A 225 12.17 2.12 1.28
N GLY A 226 11.94 1.49 0.12
CA GLY A 226 12.85 1.54 -1.01
C GLY A 226 12.99 2.94 -1.62
N ILE A 227 11.87 3.67 -1.77
CA ILE A 227 11.88 5.04 -2.29
C ILE A 227 12.54 6.00 -1.30
N ALA A 228 12.17 5.91 -0.02
CA ALA A 228 12.71 6.75 1.02
C ALA A 228 14.19 6.46 1.35
N ALA A 229 14.72 5.31 0.92
CA ALA A 229 16.14 4.98 1.07
C ALA A 229 17.06 6.03 0.43
N GLY A 230 16.67 6.61 -0.72
CA GLY A 230 17.40 7.68 -1.40
C GLY A 230 17.44 9.01 -0.61
N GLU A 231 16.47 9.25 0.28
CA GLU A 231 16.37 10.47 1.11
C GLU A 231 16.75 10.21 2.59
N THR A 232 17.29 9.01 2.91
CA THR A 232 17.67 8.58 4.28
C THR A 232 19.15 8.83 4.56
N ASP A 233 19.48 9.28 5.77
CA ASP A 233 20.85 9.63 6.17
C ASP A 233 21.84 8.45 6.10
N ASN A 234 21.44 7.27 6.59
CA ASN A 234 22.25 6.04 6.56
C ASN A 234 21.40 4.84 6.05
N PRO A 235 21.22 4.71 4.73
CA PRO A 235 20.34 3.67 4.17
C PRO A 235 20.84 2.24 4.44
N LYS A 236 22.16 2.01 4.51
CA LYS A 236 22.74 0.68 4.75
C LYS A 236 22.33 0.07 6.08
N GLU A 237 22.11 0.88 7.10
CA GLU A 237 21.64 0.42 8.41
C GLU A 237 20.13 0.60 8.59
N ALA A 238 19.58 1.72 8.09
CA ALA A 238 18.19 2.07 8.30
C ALA A 238 17.24 1.14 7.53
N VAL A 239 17.57 0.78 6.28
CA VAL A 239 16.71 -0.07 5.43
C VAL A 239 16.57 -1.49 5.99
N PRO A 240 17.66 -2.24 6.31
CA PRO A 240 17.52 -3.57 6.90
C PRO A 240 16.77 -3.56 8.23
N ARG A 241 17.03 -2.56 9.08
CA ARG A 241 16.33 -2.41 10.36
C ARG A 241 14.84 -2.14 10.14
N ALA A 242 14.49 -1.24 9.22
CA ALA A 242 13.10 -0.95 8.88
C ALA A 242 12.39 -2.21 8.35
N ILE A 243 12.97 -2.94 7.43
CA ILE A 243 12.40 -4.18 6.88
C ILE A 243 12.16 -5.19 8.00
N LYS A 244 13.19 -5.51 8.79
CA LYS A 244 13.10 -6.54 9.84
C LYS A 244 12.07 -6.19 10.92
N THR A 245 12.01 -4.94 11.35
CA THR A 245 11.14 -4.53 12.47
C THR A 245 9.74 -4.18 12.02
N THR A 246 9.59 -3.51 10.88
CA THR A 246 8.30 -3.04 10.38
C THR A 246 7.45 -4.20 9.91
N ILE A 247 8.02 -5.09 9.10
CA ILE A 247 7.24 -6.18 8.51
C ILE A 247 6.77 -7.16 9.57
N GLY A 248 7.64 -7.54 10.53
CA GLY A 248 7.20 -8.41 11.62
C GLY A 248 6.03 -7.84 12.41
N ARG A 249 6.04 -6.53 12.67
CA ARG A 249 4.94 -5.85 13.37
C ARG A 249 3.69 -5.71 12.50
N LEU A 250 3.85 -5.34 11.23
CA LEU A 250 2.73 -5.24 10.29
C LEU A 250 2.02 -6.58 10.12
N VAL A 251 2.77 -7.67 9.91
CA VAL A 251 2.20 -9.01 9.81
C VAL A 251 1.35 -9.35 11.03
N ILE A 252 1.91 -9.14 12.25
CA ILE A 252 1.18 -9.40 13.49
C ILE A 252 -0.05 -8.51 13.59
N PHE A 253 0.07 -7.21 13.35
CA PHE A 253 -1.05 -6.28 13.46
C PHE A 253 -2.16 -6.59 12.46
N PHE A 254 -1.83 -6.82 11.19
CA PHE A 254 -2.82 -7.10 10.17
C PHE A 254 -3.51 -8.43 10.41
N VAL A 255 -2.76 -9.52 10.58
CA VAL A 255 -3.35 -10.85 10.76
C VAL A 255 -4.18 -10.90 12.04
N LEU A 256 -3.67 -10.38 13.16
CA LEU A 256 -4.40 -10.40 14.43
C LEU A 256 -5.65 -9.52 14.39
N THR A 257 -5.57 -8.38 13.72
CA THR A 257 -6.74 -7.50 13.49
C THR A 257 -7.82 -8.22 12.68
N ILE A 258 -7.45 -8.94 11.62
CA ILE A 258 -8.40 -9.70 10.81
C ILE A 258 -8.98 -10.86 11.60
N VAL A 259 -8.18 -11.54 12.41
CA VAL A 259 -8.67 -12.59 13.32
C VAL A 259 -9.75 -12.04 14.25
N VAL A 260 -9.51 -10.92 14.91
CA VAL A 260 -10.47 -10.26 15.80
C VAL A 260 -11.72 -9.83 15.03
N LEU A 261 -11.53 -9.14 13.92
CA LEU A 261 -12.64 -8.63 13.12
C LEU A 261 -13.53 -9.76 12.59
N ALA A 262 -12.94 -10.80 12.02
CA ALA A 262 -13.65 -11.96 11.48
C ALA A 262 -14.34 -12.80 12.56
N SER A 263 -13.82 -12.78 13.80
CA SER A 263 -14.44 -13.48 14.94
C SER A 263 -15.64 -12.73 15.51
N LEU A 264 -15.61 -11.40 15.53
CA LEU A 264 -16.67 -10.55 16.10
C LEU A 264 -17.77 -10.22 15.10
N ARG A 265 -17.50 -10.28 13.80
CA ARG A 265 -18.42 -9.81 12.77
C ARG A 265 -18.96 -10.95 11.91
N PRO A 266 -20.32 -11.14 11.87
CA PRO A 266 -20.91 -12.12 10.96
C PRO A 266 -20.62 -11.77 9.50
N MET A 267 -20.31 -12.79 8.68
CA MET A 267 -20.02 -12.63 7.26
C MET A 267 -21.08 -11.84 6.49
N LYS A 268 -22.36 -12.04 6.83
CA LYS A 268 -23.52 -11.37 6.17
C LYS A 268 -23.56 -9.86 6.39
N GLU A 269 -22.95 -9.37 7.47
CA GLU A 269 -22.85 -7.94 7.80
C GLU A 269 -21.57 -7.30 7.28
N ALA A 270 -20.65 -8.12 6.75
CA ALA A 270 -19.39 -7.63 6.20
C ALA A 270 -19.60 -7.00 4.81
N GLY A 271 -18.90 -5.93 4.52
CA GLY A 271 -18.96 -5.21 3.24
C GLY A 271 -18.13 -3.94 3.29
N VAL A 272 -18.13 -3.17 2.20
CA VAL A 272 -17.40 -1.89 2.10
C VAL A 272 -18.22 -0.71 2.61
N SER A 273 -19.54 -0.81 2.52
CA SER A 273 -20.49 0.28 2.89
C SER A 273 -20.50 0.62 4.37
N SER A 274 -20.01 -0.27 5.23
CA SER A 274 -19.84 -0.05 6.66
C SER A 274 -18.36 -0.06 7.01
N ALA A 275 -17.93 0.86 7.88
CA ALA A 275 -16.59 0.85 8.43
C ALA A 275 -16.49 -0.27 9.50
N PRO A 276 -15.94 -1.46 9.16
CA PRO A 276 -16.11 -2.64 9.99
C PRO A 276 -15.52 -2.49 11.41
N PHE A 277 -14.50 -1.66 11.56
CA PHE A 277 -13.91 -1.37 12.87
C PHE A 277 -14.81 -0.49 13.72
N VAL A 278 -15.45 0.51 13.12
CA VAL A 278 -16.40 1.41 13.81
C VAL A 278 -17.59 0.62 14.32
N ASP A 279 -18.13 -0.28 13.48
CA ASP A 279 -19.27 -1.14 13.84
C ASP A 279 -18.96 -2.06 15.02
N VAL A 280 -17.72 -2.60 15.11
CA VAL A 280 -17.30 -3.40 16.26
C VAL A 280 -17.35 -2.56 17.56
N PHE A 281 -16.89 -1.31 17.52
CA PHE A 281 -16.96 -0.41 18.67
C PHE A 281 -18.40 0.02 19.01
N ASP A 282 -19.26 0.23 17.99
CA ASP A 282 -20.69 0.49 18.22
C ASP A 282 -21.34 -0.68 19.00
N LYS A 283 -21.05 -1.93 18.60
CA LYS A 283 -21.56 -3.14 19.26
C LYS A 283 -20.98 -3.38 20.67
N MET A 284 -19.81 -2.84 20.98
CA MET A 284 -19.27 -2.88 22.34
C MET A 284 -20.05 -1.99 23.33
N GLY A 285 -20.83 -1.03 22.84
CA GLY A 285 -21.65 -0.13 23.66
C GLY A 285 -20.83 0.82 24.55
N ILE A 286 -19.54 1.03 24.25
CA ILE A 286 -18.70 1.97 24.98
C ILE A 286 -19.00 3.38 24.47
N PRO A 287 -19.45 4.32 25.33
CA PRO A 287 -19.79 5.67 24.90
C PRO A 287 -18.68 6.35 24.11
N PHE A 288 -19.02 6.96 22.98
CA PHE A 288 -18.11 7.68 22.06
C PHE A 288 -17.00 6.84 21.41
N ALA A 289 -16.84 5.55 21.75
CA ALA A 289 -15.73 4.73 21.24
C ALA A 289 -15.78 4.59 19.72
N ALA A 290 -16.95 4.41 19.15
CA ALA A 290 -17.14 4.33 17.71
C ALA A 290 -16.79 5.65 16.99
N ASP A 291 -17.15 6.80 17.55
CA ASP A 291 -16.84 8.11 16.98
C ASP A 291 -15.35 8.42 17.10
N ILE A 292 -14.72 8.06 18.22
CA ILE A 292 -13.26 8.15 18.39
C ILE A 292 -12.57 7.25 17.36
N MET A 293 -13.01 6.00 17.18
CA MET A 293 -12.44 5.10 16.20
C MET A 293 -12.64 5.62 14.76
N ASN A 294 -13.82 6.16 14.45
CA ASN A 294 -14.10 6.78 13.15
C ASN A 294 -13.15 7.95 12.87
N PHE A 295 -12.91 8.81 13.84
CA PHE A 295 -11.95 9.92 13.74
C PHE A 295 -10.52 9.43 13.56
N VAL A 296 -10.10 8.40 14.30
CA VAL A 296 -8.76 7.82 14.18
C VAL A 296 -8.56 7.17 12.82
N ILE A 297 -9.56 6.44 12.32
CA ILE A 297 -9.51 5.85 10.97
C ILE A 297 -9.42 6.96 9.91
N LEU A 298 -10.18 8.04 10.06
CA LEU A 298 -10.11 9.21 9.18
C LEU A 298 -8.68 9.77 9.12
N THR A 299 -8.04 10.00 10.28
CA THR A 299 -6.65 10.47 10.31
C THR A 299 -5.68 9.46 9.69
N ALA A 300 -5.93 8.16 9.86
CA ALA A 300 -5.13 7.08 9.29
C ALA A 300 -5.19 7.07 7.76
N ILE A 301 -6.40 7.20 7.22
CA ILE A 301 -6.66 7.25 5.77
C ILE A 301 -5.97 8.49 5.15
N LEU A 302 -6.13 9.65 5.78
CA LEU A 302 -5.51 10.88 5.29
C LEU A 302 -3.98 10.81 5.30
N SER A 303 -3.39 10.16 6.30
CA SER A 303 -1.96 9.92 6.36
C SER A 303 -1.48 8.94 5.26
N ALA A 304 -2.24 7.89 4.94
CA ALA A 304 -1.93 7.01 3.81
C ALA A 304 -1.98 7.79 2.48
N GLY A 305 -2.98 8.65 2.29
CA GLY A 305 -3.04 9.57 1.15
C GLY A 305 -1.85 10.54 1.10
N ASN A 306 -1.41 11.06 2.24
CA ASN A 306 -0.23 11.93 2.35
C ASN A 306 1.04 11.21 1.86
N SER A 307 1.26 9.97 2.30
CA SER A 307 2.38 9.11 1.86
C SER A 307 2.28 8.75 0.37
N GLY A 308 1.07 8.48 -0.12
CA GLY A 308 0.80 8.17 -1.52
C GLY A 308 1.13 9.34 -2.46
N LEU A 309 0.77 10.56 -2.07
CA LEU A 309 1.09 11.77 -2.85
C LEU A 309 2.61 12.03 -2.86
N TYR A 310 3.29 11.81 -1.73
CA TYR A 310 4.75 11.83 -1.67
C TYR A 310 5.36 10.84 -2.66
N ALA A 311 4.96 9.55 -2.62
CA ALA A 311 5.51 8.50 -3.47
C ALA A 311 5.27 8.72 -4.96
N SER A 312 4.03 9.06 -5.34
CA SER A 312 3.66 9.30 -6.74
C SER A 312 4.42 10.47 -7.35
N SER A 313 4.61 11.56 -6.59
CA SER A 313 5.37 12.73 -7.07
C SER A 313 6.85 12.41 -7.29
N ARG A 314 7.49 11.58 -6.43
CA ARG A 314 8.88 11.13 -6.59
C ARG A 314 9.05 10.23 -7.80
N MET A 315 8.05 9.42 -8.10
CA MET A 315 8.10 8.54 -9.27
C MET A 315 8.10 9.32 -10.58
N LEU A 316 7.24 10.34 -10.72
CA LEU A 316 7.27 11.24 -11.88
C LEU A 316 8.58 12.03 -11.98
N TRP A 317 9.09 12.49 -10.84
CA TRP A 317 10.39 13.16 -10.79
C TRP A 317 11.51 12.23 -11.28
N SER A 318 11.55 11.00 -10.81
CA SER A 318 12.58 10.02 -11.18
C SER A 318 12.56 9.69 -12.67
N LEU A 319 11.38 9.45 -13.26
CA LEU A 319 11.24 9.27 -14.71
C LEU A 319 11.73 10.48 -15.51
N ALA A 320 11.47 11.69 -15.02
CA ALA A 320 11.93 12.90 -15.69
C ALA A 320 13.45 13.09 -15.53
N ASN A 321 14.02 12.75 -14.39
CA ASN A 321 15.45 12.79 -14.12
C ASN A 321 16.22 11.81 -15.01
N GLU A 322 15.66 10.64 -15.30
CA GLU A 322 16.20 9.67 -16.25
C GLU A 322 15.97 10.07 -17.73
N GLY A 323 15.39 11.25 -18.00
CA GLY A 323 15.15 11.76 -19.35
C GLY A 323 13.94 11.14 -20.06
N MET A 324 13.14 10.36 -19.36
CA MET A 324 11.98 9.67 -19.92
C MET A 324 10.73 10.58 -19.98
N LEU A 325 10.70 11.67 -19.20
CA LEU A 325 9.63 12.66 -19.17
C LEU A 325 10.17 14.09 -19.35
N ASN A 326 9.25 15.06 -19.38
CA ASN A 326 9.59 16.46 -19.55
C ASN A 326 10.45 16.98 -18.39
N LYS A 327 11.55 17.65 -18.70
CA LYS A 327 12.50 18.24 -17.75
C LYS A 327 11.89 19.22 -16.74
N LYS A 328 10.68 19.76 -17.00
CA LYS A 328 9.96 20.60 -16.03
C LYS A 328 9.62 19.86 -14.74
N LEU A 329 9.47 18.52 -14.80
CA LEU A 329 9.17 17.66 -13.65
C LEU A 329 10.39 17.45 -12.74
N VAL A 330 11.62 17.67 -13.22
CA VAL A 330 12.86 17.58 -12.42
C VAL A 330 13.03 18.78 -11.48
N LYS A 331 12.32 19.89 -11.73
CA LYS A 331 12.46 21.10 -10.92
C LYS A 331 11.95 20.88 -9.50
N ILE A 332 12.84 21.04 -8.54
CA ILE A 332 12.57 20.98 -7.09
C ILE A 332 12.62 22.41 -6.54
N ASN A 333 11.65 22.76 -5.71
CA ASN A 333 11.64 24.07 -5.04
C ASN A 333 12.67 24.11 -3.88
N LYS A 334 12.86 25.29 -3.27
CA LYS A 334 13.79 25.50 -2.13
C LYS A 334 13.49 24.64 -0.90
N HIS A 335 12.33 24.02 -0.84
CA HIS A 335 11.87 23.16 0.25
C HIS A 335 12.02 21.65 -0.05
N GLY A 336 12.63 21.29 -1.19
CA GLY A 336 12.83 19.89 -1.59
C GLY A 336 11.60 19.24 -2.25
N VAL A 337 10.60 20.04 -2.73
CA VAL A 337 9.35 19.51 -3.26
C VAL A 337 9.31 19.65 -4.79
N PRO A 338 9.07 18.58 -5.56
CA PRO A 338 8.86 18.61 -7.00
C PRO A 338 7.42 19.04 -7.33
N MET A 339 7.14 20.37 -7.24
CA MET A 339 5.79 20.93 -7.25
C MET A 339 4.98 20.54 -8.51
N THR A 340 5.60 20.49 -9.68
CA THR A 340 4.91 20.11 -10.92
C THR A 340 4.48 18.64 -10.90
N ALA A 341 5.35 17.76 -10.42
CA ALA A 341 5.03 16.34 -10.26
C ALA A 341 3.94 16.12 -9.19
N LEU A 342 3.99 16.90 -8.10
CA LEU A 342 2.99 16.89 -7.03
C LEU A 342 1.60 17.27 -7.58
N LEU A 343 1.49 18.34 -8.34
CA LEU A 343 0.24 18.80 -8.96
C LEU A 343 -0.35 17.75 -9.92
N ILE A 344 0.50 17.12 -10.75
CA ILE A 344 0.03 16.09 -11.68
C ILE A 344 -0.46 14.87 -10.90
N SER A 345 0.20 14.49 -9.80
CA SER A 345 -0.22 13.36 -8.97
C SER A 345 -1.55 13.60 -8.24
N MET A 346 -1.99 14.86 -8.10
CA MET A 346 -3.33 15.17 -7.59
C MET A 346 -4.47 14.76 -8.55
N ALA A 347 -4.17 14.29 -9.77
CA ALA A 347 -5.18 13.73 -10.67
C ALA A 347 -6.01 12.60 -10.01
N GLY A 348 -5.43 11.88 -9.03
CA GLY A 348 -6.13 10.87 -8.23
C GLY A 348 -7.33 11.43 -7.45
N ALA A 349 -7.25 12.68 -6.98
CA ALA A 349 -8.38 13.33 -6.31
C ALA A 349 -9.60 13.45 -7.22
N VAL A 350 -9.41 13.62 -8.54
CA VAL A 350 -10.51 13.70 -9.51
C VAL A 350 -11.27 12.38 -9.58
N LEU A 351 -10.61 11.25 -9.36
CA LEU A 351 -11.24 9.92 -9.39
C LEU A 351 -12.28 9.77 -8.28
N SER A 352 -12.08 10.39 -7.11
CA SER A 352 -13.06 10.35 -6.02
C SER A 352 -14.36 11.07 -6.37
N LEU A 353 -14.33 12.03 -7.32
CA LEU A 353 -15.51 12.78 -7.75
C LEU A 353 -16.50 11.91 -8.53
N PHE A 354 -16.08 10.77 -9.09
CA PHE A 354 -17.01 9.81 -9.70
C PHE A 354 -18.05 9.27 -8.73
N SER A 355 -17.81 9.37 -7.42
CA SER A 355 -18.82 9.07 -6.40
C SER A 355 -20.06 10.00 -6.43
N SER A 356 -20.01 11.10 -7.18
CA SER A 356 -21.18 11.95 -7.45
C SER A 356 -22.13 11.34 -8.49
N ILE A 357 -21.67 10.37 -9.26
CA ILE A 357 -22.42 9.72 -10.36
C ILE A 357 -22.74 8.27 -10.03
N TYR A 358 -21.80 7.55 -9.43
CA TYR A 358 -21.93 6.14 -9.06
C TYR A 358 -21.89 5.95 -7.55
N ALA A 359 -22.40 4.83 -7.05
CA ALA A 359 -22.32 4.48 -5.64
C ALA A 359 -20.85 4.45 -5.16
N ALA A 360 -20.60 5.04 -4.00
CA ALA A 360 -19.23 5.22 -3.50
C ALA A 360 -18.48 3.90 -3.29
N ASP A 361 -19.17 2.84 -2.84
CA ASP A 361 -18.62 1.50 -2.67
C ASP A 361 -18.19 0.86 -3.99
N THR A 362 -18.97 1.05 -5.06
CA THR A 362 -18.65 0.56 -6.42
C THR A 362 -17.40 1.27 -6.97
N VAL A 363 -17.33 2.59 -6.83
CA VAL A 363 -16.14 3.37 -7.23
C VAL A 363 -14.94 2.92 -6.42
N TYR A 364 -15.08 2.78 -5.10
CA TYR A 364 -14.03 2.33 -4.21
C TYR A 364 -13.44 0.98 -4.62
N LEU A 365 -14.28 -0.04 -4.85
CA LEU A 365 -13.83 -1.39 -5.23
C LEU A 365 -13.13 -1.40 -6.59
N ALA A 366 -13.59 -0.63 -7.58
CA ALA A 366 -12.93 -0.49 -8.86
C ALA A 366 -11.53 0.13 -8.71
N LEU A 367 -11.40 1.19 -7.92
CA LEU A 367 -10.11 1.84 -7.66
C LEU A 367 -9.15 0.91 -6.90
N VAL A 368 -9.63 0.20 -5.87
CA VAL A 368 -8.84 -0.81 -5.13
C VAL A 368 -8.32 -1.89 -6.06
N SER A 369 -9.15 -2.38 -6.98
CA SER A 369 -8.77 -3.39 -7.96
C SER A 369 -7.66 -2.91 -8.91
N ILE A 370 -7.77 -1.68 -9.42
CA ILE A 370 -6.75 -1.08 -10.29
C ILE A 370 -5.43 -0.87 -9.53
N ALA A 371 -5.49 -0.31 -8.33
CA ALA A 371 -4.31 -0.11 -7.49
C ALA A 371 -3.67 -1.44 -7.06
N GLY A 372 -4.48 -2.43 -6.69
CA GLY A 372 -4.03 -3.77 -6.33
C GLY A 372 -3.34 -4.49 -7.47
N PHE A 373 -3.87 -4.41 -8.69
CA PHE A 373 -3.20 -4.94 -9.88
C PHE A 373 -1.86 -4.24 -10.12
N ALA A 374 -1.85 -2.92 -10.08
CA ALA A 374 -0.65 -2.13 -10.34
C ALA A 374 0.46 -2.45 -9.34
N VAL A 375 0.16 -2.51 -8.03
CA VAL A 375 1.17 -2.82 -7.00
C VAL A 375 1.71 -4.24 -7.14
N VAL A 376 0.87 -5.23 -7.48
CA VAL A 376 1.32 -6.62 -7.66
C VAL A 376 2.29 -6.73 -8.83
N VAL A 377 2.04 -6.04 -9.95
CA VAL A 377 2.97 -6.02 -11.08
C VAL A 377 4.28 -5.31 -10.73
N VAL A 378 4.22 -4.20 -9.98
CA VAL A 378 5.43 -3.54 -9.45
C VAL A 378 6.21 -4.50 -8.56
N TRP A 379 5.55 -5.17 -7.63
CA TRP A 379 6.19 -6.14 -6.74
C TRP A 379 6.79 -7.33 -7.47
N LEU A 380 6.20 -7.78 -8.58
CA LEU A 380 6.79 -8.81 -9.45
C LEU A 380 8.16 -8.40 -10.02
N SER A 381 8.33 -7.12 -10.33
CA SER A 381 9.60 -6.61 -10.88
C SER A 381 10.75 -6.67 -9.87
N ILE A 382 10.46 -6.59 -8.57
CA ILE A 382 11.46 -6.52 -7.50
C ILE A 382 12.29 -7.82 -7.39
N PRO A 383 11.69 -9.01 -7.16
CA PRO A 383 12.45 -10.26 -7.11
C PRO A 383 13.10 -10.60 -8.45
N MET A 384 12.49 -10.23 -9.60
CA MET A 384 13.10 -10.42 -10.91
C MET A 384 14.37 -9.57 -11.06
N ALA A 385 14.33 -8.29 -10.68
CA ALA A 385 15.48 -7.41 -10.67
C ALA A 385 16.57 -7.90 -9.70
N GLN A 386 16.17 -8.39 -8.50
CA GLN A 386 17.09 -8.92 -7.50
C GLN A 386 17.83 -10.17 -8.01
N LEU A 387 17.13 -11.12 -8.65
CA LEU A 387 17.76 -12.32 -9.22
C LEU A 387 18.83 -11.94 -10.26
N ASN A 388 18.50 -11.00 -11.15
CA ASN A 388 19.44 -10.55 -12.19
C ASN A 388 20.60 -9.73 -11.59
N SER A 389 20.32 -8.87 -10.61
CA SER A 389 21.35 -8.11 -9.88
C SER A 389 22.33 -9.05 -9.20
N ARG A 390 21.85 -10.08 -8.47
CA ARG A 390 22.68 -11.07 -7.80
C ARG A 390 23.52 -11.88 -8.80
N LYS A 391 22.93 -12.21 -9.97
CA LYS A 391 23.66 -12.90 -11.04
C LYS A 391 24.80 -12.04 -11.59
N GLN A 392 24.56 -10.74 -11.81
CA GLN A 392 25.62 -9.81 -12.27
C GLN A 392 26.68 -9.60 -11.19
N TRP A 393 26.28 -9.44 -9.92
CA TRP A 393 27.20 -9.27 -8.79
C TRP A 393 28.22 -10.42 -8.71
N LYS A 394 27.77 -11.67 -8.84
CA LYS A 394 28.63 -12.87 -8.80
C LYS A 394 29.66 -12.94 -9.90
N LEU A 395 29.57 -12.16 -10.98
CA LEU A 395 30.59 -12.14 -12.05
C LEU A 395 31.84 -11.36 -11.66
N GLU A 396 31.70 -10.38 -10.74
CA GLU A 396 32.77 -9.44 -10.40
C GLU A 396 33.15 -9.46 -8.92
N HIS A 397 32.26 -9.98 -8.03
CA HIS A 397 32.42 -9.92 -6.59
C HIS A 397 32.02 -11.22 -5.91
N SER A 398 32.51 -11.42 -4.67
CA SER A 398 32.02 -12.48 -3.78
C SER A 398 30.61 -12.12 -3.24
N GLU A 399 29.77 -13.13 -3.01
CA GLU A 399 28.51 -12.92 -2.31
C GLU A 399 28.68 -12.39 -0.88
N ASP A 400 29.85 -12.64 -0.26
CA ASP A 400 30.14 -12.20 1.11
C ASP A 400 30.36 -10.70 1.23
N GLU A 401 30.62 -10.02 0.13
CA GLU A 401 30.78 -8.57 0.07
C GLU A 401 29.43 -7.80 0.08
N LEU A 402 28.28 -8.50 -0.05
CA LEU A 402 26.99 -7.86 0.05
C LEU A 402 26.65 -7.51 1.51
N ASP A 403 26.39 -6.24 1.78
CA ASP A 403 26.00 -5.75 3.11
C ASP A 403 24.65 -6.34 3.58
N TYR A 404 23.74 -6.66 2.66
CA TYR A 404 22.46 -7.31 2.94
C TYR A 404 22.17 -8.37 1.88
N LYS A 405 21.77 -9.57 2.31
CA LYS A 405 21.52 -10.72 1.44
C LYS A 405 20.09 -11.24 1.59
N THR A 406 19.39 -11.40 0.48
CA THR A 406 18.14 -12.18 0.45
C THR A 406 18.45 -13.64 0.81
N PRO A 407 17.84 -14.18 1.87
CA PRO A 407 18.11 -15.55 2.29
C PRO A 407 17.60 -16.56 1.25
N PHE A 408 18.19 -17.75 1.24
CA PHE A 408 17.81 -18.85 0.35
C PHE A 408 17.69 -18.45 -1.13
N ASN A 409 18.52 -17.51 -1.58
CA ASN A 409 18.57 -17.14 -3.00
C ASN A 409 19.10 -18.31 -3.85
N PRO A 410 18.47 -18.69 -5.00
CA PRO A 410 17.37 -17.99 -5.68
C PRO A 410 15.95 -18.47 -5.33
N VAL A 411 15.79 -19.38 -4.38
CA VAL A 411 14.50 -20.08 -4.11
C VAL A 411 13.40 -19.12 -3.65
N LEU A 412 13.68 -18.27 -2.64
CA LEU A 412 12.66 -17.35 -2.12
C LEU A 412 12.18 -16.31 -3.17
N PRO A 413 13.04 -15.67 -3.98
CA PRO A 413 12.59 -14.82 -5.07
C PRO A 413 11.68 -15.54 -6.08
N TYR A 414 11.97 -16.79 -6.45
CA TYR A 414 11.08 -17.56 -7.33
C TYR A 414 9.72 -17.87 -6.67
N ILE A 415 9.71 -18.26 -5.40
CA ILE A 415 8.45 -18.45 -4.64
C ILE A 415 7.65 -17.16 -4.64
N THR A 416 8.29 -16.00 -4.43
CA THR A 416 7.65 -14.69 -4.44
C THR A 416 6.97 -14.41 -5.78
N ILE A 417 7.66 -14.65 -6.89
CA ILE A 417 7.13 -14.49 -8.24
C ILE A 417 5.90 -15.37 -8.47
N VAL A 418 5.96 -16.64 -8.05
CA VAL A 418 4.84 -17.57 -8.20
C VAL A 418 3.63 -17.12 -7.39
N LEU A 419 3.80 -16.73 -6.12
CA LEU A 419 2.70 -16.27 -5.27
C LEU A 419 2.04 -15.00 -5.82
N LEU A 420 2.84 -14.05 -6.32
CA LEU A 420 2.32 -12.83 -6.95
C LEU A 420 1.58 -13.14 -8.26
N ALA A 421 2.09 -14.06 -9.08
CA ALA A 421 1.41 -14.50 -10.29
C ALA A 421 0.05 -15.17 -9.98
N ILE A 422 -0.01 -16.00 -8.94
CA ILE A 422 -1.26 -16.60 -8.46
C ILE A 422 -2.25 -15.51 -8.02
N SER A 423 -1.79 -14.45 -7.35
CA SER A 423 -2.65 -13.31 -6.96
C SER A 423 -3.31 -12.63 -8.18
N VAL A 424 -2.57 -12.47 -9.29
CA VAL A 424 -3.13 -11.93 -10.54
C VAL A 424 -4.14 -12.89 -11.16
N LEU A 425 -3.82 -14.19 -11.19
CA LEU A 425 -4.74 -15.21 -11.73
C LEU A 425 -6.04 -15.30 -10.93
N GLY A 426 -6.01 -15.01 -9.63
CA GLY A 426 -7.18 -14.98 -8.75
C GLY A 426 -8.30 -14.06 -9.22
N ILE A 427 -8.00 -13.03 -10.00
CA ILE A 427 -8.98 -12.09 -10.58
C ILE A 427 -10.01 -12.80 -11.44
N ALA A 428 -9.67 -13.94 -12.05
CA ALA A 428 -10.59 -14.70 -12.89
C ALA A 428 -11.86 -15.14 -12.14
N TRP A 429 -11.76 -15.36 -10.84
CA TRP A 429 -12.86 -15.86 -9.99
C TRP A 429 -13.66 -14.74 -9.30
N ASP A 430 -13.22 -13.48 -9.36
CA ASP A 430 -13.93 -12.36 -8.77
C ASP A 430 -14.19 -11.24 -9.78
N SER A 431 -15.47 -11.12 -10.19
CA SER A 431 -15.89 -10.12 -11.19
C SER A 431 -15.69 -8.67 -10.69
N SER A 432 -15.75 -8.42 -9.39
CA SER A 432 -15.58 -7.09 -8.81
C SER A 432 -14.15 -6.57 -8.96
N GLN A 433 -13.16 -7.46 -9.10
CA GLN A 433 -11.75 -7.09 -9.27
C GLN A 433 -11.28 -7.04 -10.73
N ARG A 434 -12.14 -7.34 -11.70
CA ARG A 434 -11.78 -7.33 -13.13
C ARG A 434 -11.42 -5.94 -13.67
N ALA A 435 -11.84 -4.86 -13.00
CA ALA A 435 -11.42 -3.50 -13.35
C ALA A 435 -9.88 -3.37 -13.38
N GLY A 436 -9.17 -4.06 -12.49
CA GLY A 436 -7.71 -4.12 -12.47
C GLY A 436 -7.11 -4.69 -13.76
N LEU A 437 -7.69 -5.77 -14.31
CA LEU A 437 -7.25 -6.36 -15.59
C LEU A 437 -7.62 -5.47 -16.78
N TYR A 438 -8.86 -5.02 -16.84
CA TYR A 438 -9.37 -4.23 -17.96
C TYR A 438 -8.63 -2.90 -18.12
N PHE A 439 -8.18 -2.31 -17.05
CA PHE A 439 -7.34 -1.12 -17.09
C PHE A 439 -5.85 -1.47 -17.14
N GLY A 440 -5.38 -2.36 -16.28
CA GLY A 440 -3.96 -2.59 -16.05
C GLY A 440 -3.24 -3.20 -17.24
N ILE A 441 -3.82 -4.23 -17.88
CA ILE A 441 -3.18 -4.89 -19.03
C ILE A 441 -3.05 -3.94 -20.23
N PRO A 442 -4.12 -3.24 -20.70
CA PRO A 442 -3.98 -2.27 -21.78
C PRO A 442 -3.00 -1.15 -21.43
N PHE A 443 -2.98 -0.69 -20.19
CA PHE A 443 -2.06 0.35 -19.75
C PHE A 443 -0.59 -0.13 -19.77
N MET A 444 -0.31 -1.35 -19.36
CA MET A 444 1.02 -1.94 -19.48
C MET A 444 1.48 -2.04 -20.94
N ILE A 445 0.61 -2.56 -21.81
CA ILE A 445 0.89 -2.66 -23.25
C ILE A 445 1.18 -1.27 -23.82
N PHE A 446 0.37 -0.27 -23.48
CA PHE A 446 0.59 1.11 -23.89
C PHE A 446 1.94 1.64 -23.43
N CYS A 447 2.34 1.42 -22.16
CA CYS A 447 3.64 1.87 -21.64
C CYS A 447 4.81 1.24 -22.39
N TYR A 448 4.78 -0.07 -22.64
CA TYR A 448 5.83 -0.76 -23.41
C TYR A 448 5.89 -0.29 -24.85
N LEU A 449 4.75 -0.16 -25.53
CA LEU A 449 4.69 0.34 -26.91
C LEU A 449 5.17 1.78 -27.01
N TYR A 450 4.71 2.66 -26.11
CA TYR A 450 5.15 4.05 -26.08
C TYR A 450 6.66 4.16 -25.86
N HIS A 451 7.21 3.40 -24.90
CA HIS A 451 8.65 3.38 -24.64
C HIS A 451 9.42 2.91 -25.88
N TYR A 452 9.00 1.80 -26.50
CA TYR A 452 9.65 1.28 -27.70
C TYR A 452 9.62 2.27 -28.87
N LEU A 453 8.44 2.87 -29.15
CA LEU A 453 8.30 3.84 -30.25
C LEU A 453 9.11 5.12 -30.01
N ARG A 454 9.18 5.57 -28.75
CA ARG A 454 9.85 6.83 -28.38
C ARG A 454 11.37 6.70 -28.29
N PHE A 455 11.85 5.60 -27.70
CA PHE A 455 13.27 5.44 -27.39
C PHE A 455 13.95 4.35 -28.23
N LYS A 456 13.19 3.60 -29.04
CA LYS A 456 13.67 2.47 -29.88
C LYS A 456 14.53 1.44 -29.11
N LYS A 457 14.20 1.22 -27.83
CA LYS A 457 14.85 0.27 -26.92
C LYS A 457 13.78 -0.52 -26.18
N TRP A 458 14.04 -1.82 -25.98
CA TRP A 458 13.17 -2.69 -25.15
C TRP A 458 13.67 -2.75 -23.72
#